data_50e19e14b0e30e47ac851f230df34b32
#
_entry.id   50e19e14b0e30e47ac851f230df34b32
#
_cell.length_a   1.000
_cell.length_b   1.000
_cell.length_c   1.000
_cell.angle_alpha   90.00
_cell.angle_beta   90.00
_cell.angle_gamma   90.00
#
_symmetry.space_group_name_H-M   'P 1'
#
loop_
_entity.id
_entity.type
_entity.pdbx_description
1 polymer ?
#
loop_
_entity_poly.entity_id
_entity_poly.type
_entity_poly.pdbx_seq_one_letter_code
_entity_poly.pdbx_strand_id
1 'polypeptide(L)'
;MQAHPGFPGAGVVTSLPDLSEVRLALPAWRTWFLDAVRLTIGLVPDEGVAVFFQSDVRHDGQWIDKGSLVVRAAEDAGAHVVFHKIVCRFQPGRVTAGRPAYTHLIAVSRKLRTQGDEAIPDVMVDPGRLTWVRAMGIQAAAHAVRFARDQGGATSIIDPFCGVGTVLAVANALGLNAIGVEQSTGRCQRARQLTLEPGEL
;
A
#
# COMPACT_ATOMS: atom_id res chain seq x y z
N MET A 1 -17.87 -15.77 10.92
CA MET A 1 -16.67 -15.15 11.53
C MET A 1 -17.09 -13.82 12.09
N GLN A 2 -16.99 -13.59 13.40
CA GLN A 2 -17.24 -12.26 13.95
C GLN A 2 -16.15 -11.33 13.41
N ALA A 3 -16.56 -10.19 12.82
CA ALA A 3 -15.65 -9.17 12.34
C ALA A 3 -14.82 -8.66 13.52
N HIS A 4 -13.50 -8.76 13.43
CA HIS A 4 -12.61 -8.14 14.41
C HIS A 4 -12.77 -6.63 14.24
N PRO A 5 -12.99 -5.84 15.33
CA PRO A 5 -13.32 -4.42 15.21
C PRO A 5 -12.18 -3.54 14.69
N GLY A 6 -11.06 -4.13 14.28
CA GLY A 6 -9.85 -3.40 13.90
C GLY A 6 -9.18 -2.72 15.12
N PHE A 7 -8.08 -2.03 14.87
CA PHE A 7 -7.43 -1.20 15.89
C PHE A 7 -8.00 0.22 15.81
N PRO A 8 -8.53 0.78 16.91
CA PRO A 8 -9.04 2.14 16.90
C PRO A 8 -8.00 3.14 16.39
N GLY A 9 -8.40 4.03 15.48
CA GLY A 9 -7.52 5.04 14.90
C GLY A 9 -6.43 4.49 13.97
N ALA A 10 -6.50 3.23 13.56
CA ALA A 10 -5.55 2.67 12.60
C ALA A 10 -5.95 2.98 11.16
N GLY A 11 -4.98 3.43 10.36
CA GLY A 11 -4.97 3.32 8.91
C GLY A 11 -3.88 2.35 8.48
N VAL A 12 -4.03 1.75 7.32
CA VAL A 12 -2.99 0.89 6.72
C VAL A 12 -2.53 1.49 5.41
N VAL A 13 -1.21 1.53 5.21
CA VAL A 13 -0.58 1.83 3.92
C VAL A 13 0.54 0.83 3.72
N THR A 14 0.44 -0.01 2.69
CA THR A 14 1.35 -1.14 2.54
C THR A 14 1.54 -1.62 1.09
N SER A 15 2.57 -2.42 0.88
CA SER A 15 2.83 -3.14 -0.37
C SER A 15 3.18 -4.59 -0.05
N LEU A 16 2.36 -5.53 -0.53
CA LEU A 16 2.59 -6.95 -0.28
C LEU A 16 3.76 -7.49 -1.13
N PRO A 17 4.53 -8.44 -0.58
CA PRO A 17 5.65 -9.07 -1.28
C PRO A 17 5.23 -9.78 -2.57
N ASP A 18 6.15 -9.78 -3.53
CA ASP A 18 6.01 -10.52 -4.79
C ASP A 18 6.20 -12.04 -4.59
N LEU A 19 5.75 -12.80 -5.58
CA LEU A 19 5.96 -14.24 -5.64
C LEU A 19 7.43 -14.65 -5.41
N SER A 20 8.37 -13.90 -5.99
CA SER A 20 9.82 -14.14 -5.83
C SER A 20 10.35 -13.89 -4.41
N GLU A 21 9.62 -13.14 -3.59
CA GLU A 21 10.01 -12.80 -2.22
C GLU A 21 9.47 -13.81 -1.21
N VAL A 22 8.28 -14.35 -1.46
CA VAL A 22 7.62 -15.32 -0.54
C VAL A 22 8.05 -16.76 -0.79
N ARG A 23 8.62 -17.06 -1.96
CA ARG A 23 9.13 -18.40 -2.36
C ARG A 23 8.05 -19.49 -2.31
N LEU A 24 6.84 -19.17 -2.70
CA LEU A 24 5.73 -20.11 -2.86
C LEU A 24 5.49 -20.41 -4.35
N ALA A 25 4.93 -21.55 -4.67
CA ALA A 25 4.37 -21.82 -5.99
C ALA A 25 3.18 -20.89 -6.26
N LEU A 26 2.94 -20.52 -7.53
CA LEU A 26 1.94 -19.52 -7.91
C LEU A 26 0.54 -19.75 -7.30
N PRO A 27 -0.05 -20.97 -7.29
CA PRO A 27 -1.35 -21.18 -6.67
C PRO A 27 -1.35 -20.89 -5.16
N ALA A 28 -0.33 -21.38 -4.44
CA ALA A 28 -0.18 -21.14 -3.01
C ALA A 28 0.09 -19.65 -2.69
N TRP A 29 0.89 -18.97 -3.54
CA TRP A 29 1.12 -17.53 -3.41
C TRP A 29 -0.17 -16.73 -3.62
N ARG A 30 -1.01 -17.09 -4.59
CA ARG A 30 -2.31 -16.41 -4.79
C ARG A 30 -3.21 -16.53 -3.55
N THR A 31 -3.32 -17.72 -2.97
CA THR A 31 -4.08 -17.93 -1.73
C THR A 31 -3.51 -17.08 -0.60
N TRP A 32 -2.20 -17.17 -0.38
CA TRP A 32 -1.51 -16.36 0.62
C TRP A 32 -1.73 -14.84 0.42
N PHE A 33 -1.65 -14.38 -0.84
CA PHE A 33 -1.83 -12.95 -1.16
C PHE A 33 -3.24 -12.47 -0.82
N LEU A 34 -4.27 -13.23 -1.21
CA LEU A 34 -5.66 -12.92 -0.88
C LEU A 34 -5.90 -12.90 0.63
N ASP A 35 -5.37 -13.88 1.35
CA ASP A 35 -5.49 -13.96 2.81
C ASP A 35 -4.74 -12.82 3.51
N ALA A 36 -3.55 -12.46 3.04
CA ALA A 36 -2.78 -11.33 3.55
C ALA A 36 -3.52 -10.00 3.35
N VAL A 37 -4.16 -9.78 2.19
CA VAL A 37 -5.00 -8.59 1.96
C VAL A 37 -6.19 -8.56 2.91
N ARG A 38 -6.92 -9.68 3.08
CA ARG A 38 -8.07 -9.76 4.01
C ARG A 38 -7.66 -9.47 5.45
N LEU A 39 -6.57 -10.08 5.92
CA LEU A 39 -6.01 -9.81 7.25
C LEU A 39 -5.63 -8.35 7.43
N THR A 40 -5.00 -7.77 6.43
CA THR A 40 -4.59 -6.35 6.43
C THR A 40 -5.79 -5.42 6.53
N ILE A 41 -6.87 -5.67 5.79
CA ILE A 41 -8.14 -4.93 5.91
C ILE A 41 -8.74 -5.09 7.30
N GLY A 42 -8.56 -6.24 7.94
CA GLY A 42 -9.01 -6.48 9.31
C GLY A 42 -8.31 -5.62 10.38
N LEU A 43 -7.19 -4.98 10.06
CA LEU A 43 -6.46 -4.12 11.01
C LEU A 43 -7.12 -2.75 11.19
N VAL A 44 -7.88 -2.26 10.21
CA VAL A 44 -8.54 -0.94 10.28
C VAL A 44 -9.97 -1.03 10.81
N PRO A 45 -10.49 0.00 11.50
CA PRO A 45 -11.89 0.06 11.86
C PRO A 45 -12.80 0.15 10.62
N ASP A 46 -14.11 0.05 10.81
CA ASP A 46 -15.06 -0.01 9.68
C ASP A 46 -15.01 1.22 8.77
N GLU A 47 -14.85 2.41 9.35
CA GLU A 47 -14.66 3.69 8.63
C GLU A 47 -13.20 3.96 8.26
N GLY A 48 -12.27 3.14 8.76
CA GLY A 48 -10.85 3.25 8.44
C GLY A 48 -10.51 2.84 7.01
N VAL A 49 -9.31 3.15 6.60
CA VAL A 49 -8.82 2.92 5.23
C VAL A 49 -7.60 2.02 5.22
N ALA A 50 -7.59 1.04 4.33
CA ALA A 50 -6.38 0.30 3.95
C ALA A 50 -5.99 0.68 2.52
N VAL A 51 -4.76 1.14 2.33
CA VAL A 51 -4.21 1.54 1.03
C VAL A 51 -3.14 0.55 0.60
N PHE A 52 -3.32 -0.02 -0.57
CA PHE A 52 -2.42 -1.00 -1.17
C PHE A 52 -1.67 -0.41 -2.36
N PHE A 53 -0.34 -0.52 -2.35
CA PHE A 53 0.53 -0.12 -3.44
C PHE A 53 1.09 -1.37 -4.12
N GLN A 54 0.55 -1.75 -5.30
CA GLN A 54 0.85 -3.03 -5.93
C GLN A 54 1.26 -2.90 -7.39
N SER A 55 2.43 -3.43 -7.75
CA SER A 55 2.84 -3.60 -9.15
C SER A 55 2.53 -5.01 -9.62
N ASP A 56 1.96 -5.13 -10.80
CA ASP A 56 1.76 -6.42 -11.46
C ASP A 56 3.08 -7.10 -11.78
N VAL A 57 3.03 -8.40 -11.97
CA VAL A 57 4.20 -9.21 -12.31
C VAL A 57 3.91 -10.18 -13.45
N ARG A 58 4.97 -10.56 -14.16
CA ARG A 58 4.92 -11.68 -15.11
C ARG A 58 5.54 -12.91 -14.48
N HIS A 59 4.90 -14.05 -14.64
CA HIS A 59 5.39 -15.35 -14.20
C HIS A 59 5.04 -16.40 -15.25
N ASP A 60 6.01 -17.11 -15.76
CA ASP A 60 5.85 -18.13 -16.81
C ASP A 60 5.01 -17.66 -18.00
N GLY A 61 5.29 -16.44 -18.48
CA GLY A 61 4.57 -15.83 -19.61
C GLY A 61 3.17 -15.29 -19.28
N GLN A 62 2.65 -15.52 -18.08
CA GLN A 62 1.36 -15.02 -17.64
C GLN A 62 1.49 -13.66 -16.98
N TRP A 63 0.51 -12.79 -17.23
CA TRP A 63 0.34 -11.54 -16.48
C TRP A 63 -0.45 -11.81 -15.21
N ILE A 64 0.10 -11.42 -14.06
CA ILE A 64 -0.57 -11.51 -12.77
C ILE A 64 -0.95 -10.10 -12.36
N ASP A 65 -2.22 -9.80 -12.49
CA ASP A 65 -2.83 -8.54 -12.07
C ASP A 65 -3.05 -8.55 -10.56
N LYS A 66 -2.15 -7.89 -9.82
CA LYS A 66 -2.26 -7.79 -8.36
C LYS A 66 -3.29 -6.77 -7.92
N GLY A 67 -3.59 -5.78 -8.75
CA GLY A 67 -4.68 -4.85 -8.50
C GLY A 67 -6.02 -5.58 -8.40
N SER A 68 -6.34 -6.43 -9.37
CA SER A 68 -7.55 -7.28 -9.33
C SER A 68 -7.58 -8.22 -8.13
N LEU A 69 -6.44 -8.77 -7.71
CA LEU A 69 -6.39 -9.63 -6.51
C LEU A 69 -6.71 -8.83 -5.23
N VAL A 70 -6.24 -7.58 -5.11
CA VAL A 70 -6.60 -6.70 -3.98
C VAL A 70 -8.09 -6.41 -3.97
N VAL A 71 -8.67 -6.02 -5.11
CA VAL A 71 -10.11 -5.72 -5.22
C VAL A 71 -10.95 -6.93 -4.82
N ARG A 72 -10.64 -8.10 -5.38
CA ARG A 72 -11.34 -9.35 -5.04
C ARG A 72 -11.27 -9.67 -3.55
N ALA A 73 -10.07 -9.57 -2.94
CA ALA A 73 -9.91 -9.86 -1.52
C ALA A 73 -10.63 -8.84 -0.63
N ALA A 74 -10.72 -7.57 -1.09
CA ALA A 74 -11.49 -6.53 -0.40
C ALA A 74 -12.99 -6.83 -0.42
N GLU A 75 -13.56 -7.21 -1.57
CA GLU A 75 -14.96 -7.62 -1.71
C GLU A 75 -15.27 -8.84 -0.82
N ASP A 76 -14.42 -9.86 -0.82
CA ASP A 76 -14.53 -11.03 0.07
C ASP A 76 -14.48 -10.66 1.56
N ALA A 77 -13.81 -9.56 1.92
CA ALA A 77 -13.72 -9.02 3.29
C ALA A 77 -14.86 -8.05 3.63
N GLY A 78 -15.85 -7.87 2.74
CA GLY A 78 -16.96 -6.93 2.91
C GLY A 78 -16.54 -5.46 2.77
N ALA A 79 -15.39 -5.20 2.16
CA ALA A 79 -14.93 -3.87 1.84
C ALA A 79 -15.18 -3.53 0.36
N HIS A 80 -15.16 -2.24 0.04
CA HIS A 80 -15.26 -1.74 -1.33
C HIS A 80 -14.08 -0.85 -1.66
N VAL A 81 -13.81 -0.66 -2.94
CA VAL A 81 -12.79 0.27 -3.43
C VAL A 81 -13.31 1.70 -3.24
N VAL A 82 -12.52 2.52 -2.54
CA VAL A 82 -12.77 3.95 -2.36
C VAL A 82 -12.15 4.74 -3.51
N PHE A 83 -10.91 4.40 -3.86
CA PHE A 83 -10.30 4.85 -5.10
C PHE A 83 -9.34 3.80 -5.66
N HIS A 84 -9.09 3.85 -6.97
CA HIS A 84 -8.06 3.11 -7.66
C HIS A 84 -7.30 4.06 -8.58
N LYS A 85 -6.08 4.40 -8.22
CA LYS A 85 -5.22 5.34 -8.92
C LYS A 85 -3.97 4.65 -9.45
N ILE A 86 -3.31 5.28 -10.42
CA ILE A 86 -2.08 4.80 -11.05
C ILE A 86 -0.92 5.68 -10.62
N VAL A 87 0.16 5.06 -10.20
CA VAL A 87 1.43 5.75 -9.91
C VAL A 87 2.45 5.34 -10.94
N CYS A 88 2.96 6.27 -11.72
CA CYS A 88 3.97 6.00 -12.73
C CYS A 88 5.34 5.75 -12.09
N ARG A 89 5.99 4.66 -12.48
CA ARG A 89 7.39 4.35 -12.10
C ARG A 89 8.38 4.97 -13.07
N PHE A 90 7.93 5.21 -14.28
CA PHE A 90 8.67 5.81 -15.37
C PHE A 90 7.75 6.77 -16.14
N GLN A 91 8.35 7.65 -16.92
CA GLN A 91 7.58 8.55 -17.79
C GLN A 91 6.59 7.76 -18.66
N PRO A 92 5.35 8.24 -18.82
CA PRO A 92 4.36 7.63 -19.69
C PRO A 92 4.92 7.43 -21.12
N GLY A 93 4.57 6.32 -21.75
CA GLY A 93 5.09 5.95 -23.10
C GLY A 93 6.41 5.20 -23.08
N ARG A 94 7.11 5.08 -21.96
CA ARG A 94 8.32 4.27 -21.86
C ARG A 94 8.02 2.77 -21.95
N VAL A 95 8.67 2.09 -22.88
CA VAL A 95 8.62 0.63 -22.95
C VAL A 95 9.52 0.02 -21.88
N THR A 96 8.98 -0.91 -21.10
CA THR A 96 9.70 -1.61 -20.03
C THR A 96 9.69 -3.12 -20.29
N ALA A 97 10.81 -3.78 -20.03
CA ALA A 97 10.89 -5.23 -20.03
C ALA A 97 10.63 -5.78 -18.62
N GLY A 98 9.75 -6.77 -18.50
CA GLY A 98 9.54 -7.56 -17.29
C GLY A 98 8.55 -6.97 -16.26
N ARG A 99 8.62 -5.69 -15.93
CA ARG A 99 7.70 -5.04 -14.98
C ARG A 99 6.94 -3.88 -15.63
N PRO A 100 5.67 -3.61 -15.23
CA PRO A 100 4.93 -2.48 -15.76
C PRO A 100 5.59 -1.15 -15.39
N ALA A 101 5.37 -0.13 -16.23
CA ALA A 101 5.82 1.23 -15.99
C ALA A 101 5.01 1.96 -14.90
N TYR A 102 4.05 1.28 -14.31
CA TYR A 102 3.10 1.82 -13.32
C TYR A 102 2.92 0.88 -12.14
N THR A 103 2.25 1.40 -11.14
CA THR A 103 1.84 0.68 -9.93
C THR A 103 0.43 1.11 -9.58
N HIS A 104 -0.38 0.18 -9.12
CA HIS A 104 -1.71 0.47 -8.57
C HIS A 104 -1.60 1.07 -7.18
N LEU A 105 -2.37 2.12 -6.90
CA LEU A 105 -2.63 2.66 -5.58
C LEU A 105 -4.11 2.50 -5.31
N ILE A 106 -4.48 1.56 -4.45
CA ILE A 106 -5.86 1.15 -4.22
C ILE A 106 -6.22 1.38 -2.77
N ALA A 107 -7.19 2.24 -2.51
CA ALA A 107 -7.76 2.44 -1.18
C ALA A 107 -9.06 1.66 -1.06
N VAL A 108 -9.20 0.94 0.05
CA VAL A 108 -10.41 0.17 0.37
C VAL A 108 -10.89 0.49 1.77
N SER A 109 -12.20 0.41 1.98
CA SER A 109 -12.84 0.57 3.29
C SER A 109 -14.11 -0.26 3.37
N ARG A 110 -14.53 -0.62 4.57
CA ARG A 110 -15.82 -1.28 4.78
C ARG A 110 -16.99 -0.29 4.73
N LYS A 111 -16.85 0.88 5.30
CA LYS A 111 -17.96 1.84 5.43
C LYS A 111 -17.68 3.24 4.87
N LEU A 112 -16.41 3.70 4.83
CA LEU A 112 -16.10 5.03 4.31
C LEU A 112 -16.66 5.19 2.89
N ARG A 113 -17.35 6.31 2.65
CA ARG A 113 -17.82 6.75 1.33
C ARG A 113 -17.29 8.16 1.10
N THR A 114 -16.58 8.36 0.01
CA THR A 114 -16.11 9.70 -0.39
C THR A 114 -17.03 10.25 -1.47
N GLN A 115 -17.16 11.58 -1.51
CA GLN A 115 -18.02 12.25 -2.50
C GLN A 115 -17.25 12.74 -3.72
N GLY A 116 -16.01 12.29 -3.91
CA GLY A 116 -15.20 12.61 -5.10
C GLY A 116 -14.50 13.96 -5.09
N ASP A 117 -14.56 14.70 -3.99
CA ASP A 117 -13.95 16.04 -3.86
C ASP A 117 -12.43 16.00 -3.60
N GLU A 118 -11.79 14.85 -3.79
CA GLU A 118 -10.38 14.71 -3.49
C GLU A 118 -9.54 15.13 -4.68
N ALA A 119 -8.81 16.22 -4.48
CA ALA A 119 -7.91 16.79 -5.47
C ALA A 119 -6.62 15.96 -5.71
N ILE A 120 -6.73 14.62 -5.74
CA ILE A 120 -5.61 13.74 -6.05
C ILE A 120 -5.75 13.28 -7.51
N PRO A 121 -4.74 13.47 -8.37
CA PRO A 121 -4.82 13.02 -9.75
C PRO A 121 -5.00 11.50 -9.85
N ASP A 122 -5.77 11.03 -10.84
CA ASP A 122 -5.98 9.60 -11.08
C ASP A 122 -4.70 8.91 -11.55
N VAL A 123 -3.81 9.67 -12.19
CA VAL A 123 -2.49 9.23 -12.62
C VAL A 123 -1.44 10.14 -12.02
N MET A 124 -0.67 9.63 -11.09
CA MET A 124 0.46 10.31 -10.47
C MET A 124 1.72 10.02 -11.29
N VAL A 125 2.22 11.02 -12.01
CA VAL A 125 3.39 10.85 -12.91
C VAL A 125 4.73 10.87 -12.17
N ASP A 126 4.78 11.47 -10.98
CA ASP A 126 5.96 11.53 -10.12
C ASP A 126 5.63 10.95 -8.72
N PRO A 127 6.16 9.79 -8.38
CA PRO A 127 5.98 9.20 -7.05
C PRO A 127 6.83 9.86 -5.96
N GLY A 128 7.69 10.81 -6.31
CA GLY A 128 8.73 11.37 -5.45
C GLY A 128 9.97 10.47 -5.33
N ARG A 129 10.93 10.89 -4.53
CA ARG A 129 12.16 10.14 -4.29
C ARG A 129 11.88 8.73 -3.76
N LEU A 130 12.59 7.74 -4.33
CA LEU A 130 12.56 6.37 -3.85
C LEU A 130 13.63 6.18 -2.76
N THR A 131 13.25 5.75 -1.58
CA THR A 131 14.18 5.43 -0.48
C THR A 131 14.99 4.16 -0.75
N TRP A 132 14.49 3.31 -1.62
CA TRP A 132 15.16 2.16 -2.21
C TRP A 132 14.44 1.69 -3.47
N VAL A 133 15.05 0.75 -4.24
CA VAL A 133 14.58 0.34 -5.57
C VAL A 133 13.15 -0.20 -5.64
N ARG A 134 12.61 -0.68 -4.52
CA ARG A 134 11.23 -1.22 -4.43
C ARG A 134 10.30 -0.34 -3.59
N ALA A 135 10.74 0.86 -3.22
CA ALA A 135 9.92 1.76 -2.43
C ALA A 135 8.73 2.29 -3.23
N MET A 136 7.72 2.69 -2.51
CA MET A 136 6.51 3.32 -3.02
C MET A 136 6.79 4.70 -3.65
N GLY A 137 7.80 5.39 -3.18
CA GLY A 137 8.02 6.82 -3.45
C GLY A 137 7.39 7.68 -2.37
N ILE A 138 8.12 8.73 -1.97
CA ILE A 138 7.71 9.57 -0.83
C ILE A 138 6.40 10.28 -1.10
N GLN A 139 6.20 10.86 -2.30
CA GLN A 139 4.96 11.56 -2.64
C GLN A 139 3.76 10.61 -2.73
N ALA A 140 3.94 9.41 -3.32
CA ALA A 140 2.89 8.41 -3.36
C ALA A 140 2.51 7.92 -1.95
N ALA A 141 3.49 7.70 -1.08
CA ALA A 141 3.26 7.36 0.32
C ALA A 141 2.56 8.49 1.08
N ALA A 142 2.97 9.76 0.84
CA ALA A 142 2.36 10.93 1.47
C ALA A 142 0.88 11.08 1.10
N HIS A 143 0.52 10.86 -0.16
CA HIS A 143 -0.88 10.85 -0.59
C HIS A 143 -1.69 9.76 0.12
N ALA A 144 -1.16 8.53 0.18
CA ALA A 144 -1.84 7.42 0.85
C ALA A 144 -2.02 7.69 2.36
N VAL A 145 -0.99 8.19 3.03
CA VAL A 145 -1.02 8.50 4.47
C VAL A 145 -1.97 9.66 4.78
N ARG A 146 -1.92 10.75 3.98
CA ARG A 146 -2.85 11.88 4.13
C ARG A 146 -4.29 11.41 3.94
N PHE A 147 -4.57 10.61 2.93
CA PHE A 147 -5.89 10.06 2.70
C PHE A 147 -6.38 9.23 3.90
N ALA A 148 -5.56 8.33 4.41
CA ALA A 148 -5.91 7.53 5.58
C ALA A 148 -6.16 8.39 6.82
N ARG A 149 -5.39 9.48 7.02
CA ARG A 149 -5.58 10.45 8.11
C ARG A 149 -6.85 11.28 7.91
N ASP A 150 -6.97 11.96 6.77
CA ASP A 150 -7.95 13.03 6.58
C ASP A 150 -9.35 12.49 6.28
N GLN A 151 -9.45 11.35 5.58
CA GLN A 151 -10.70 10.70 5.23
C GLN A 151 -11.02 9.51 6.14
N GLY A 152 -10.01 8.71 6.48
CA GLY A 152 -10.16 7.52 7.31
C GLY A 152 -10.02 7.78 8.81
N GLY A 153 -9.73 9.02 9.24
CA GLY A 153 -9.57 9.38 10.65
C GLY A 153 -8.38 8.71 11.35
N ALA A 154 -7.35 8.29 10.59
CA ALA A 154 -6.22 7.59 11.16
C ALA A 154 -5.36 8.51 12.04
N THR A 155 -5.04 8.05 13.23
CA THR A 155 -4.04 8.63 14.15
C THR A 155 -2.75 7.81 14.18
N SER A 156 -2.81 6.60 13.63
CA SER A 156 -1.67 5.68 13.50
C SER A 156 -1.69 5.00 12.14
N ILE A 157 -0.54 4.81 11.54
CA ILE A 157 -0.37 4.07 10.28
C ILE A 157 0.32 2.74 10.57
N ILE A 158 -0.26 1.64 10.07
CA ILE A 158 0.31 0.30 10.15
C ILE A 158 0.78 -0.11 8.76
N ASP A 159 2.03 -0.57 8.66
CA ASP A 159 2.58 -1.20 7.45
C ASP A 159 3.08 -2.61 7.78
N PRO A 160 2.27 -3.66 7.50
CA PRO A 160 2.63 -5.05 7.82
C PRO A 160 3.82 -5.59 7.02
N PHE A 161 4.29 -4.88 6.00
CA PHE A 161 5.39 -5.27 5.12
C PHE A 161 6.33 -4.08 4.87
N CYS A 162 6.75 -3.39 5.94
CA CYS A 162 7.32 -2.04 5.87
C CYS A 162 8.67 -1.92 5.17
N GLY A 163 9.38 -3.01 4.93
CA GLY A 163 10.68 -2.98 4.27
C GLY A 163 11.68 -2.06 4.97
N VAL A 164 12.11 -1.02 4.28
CA VAL A 164 13.04 -0.01 4.84
C VAL A 164 12.31 1.21 5.45
N GLY A 165 10.97 1.14 5.61
CA GLY A 165 10.21 2.10 6.41
C GLY A 165 9.79 3.38 5.72
N THR A 166 9.68 3.44 4.38
CA THR A 166 9.25 4.66 3.68
C THR A 166 7.91 5.20 4.20
N VAL A 167 6.90 4.33 4.32
CA VAL A 167 5.58 4.69 4.84
C VAL A 167 5.66 5.17 6.29
N LEU A 168 6.49 4.51 7.11
CA LEU A 168 6.66 4.87 8.52
C LEU A 168 7.29 6.26 8.67
N ALA A 169 8.34 6.55 7.89
CA ALA A 169 8.99 7.86 7.91
C ALA A 169 8.02 8.98 7.45
N VAL A 170 7.22 8.72 6.42
CA VAL A 170 6.19 9.65 5.94
C VAL A 170 5.11 9.87 7.01
N ALA A 171 4.61 8.82 7.66
CA ALA A 171 3.61 8.94 8.70
C ALA A 171 4.12 9.77 9.89
N ASN A 172 5.34 9.49 10.35
CA ASN A 172 5.98 10.26 11.43
C ASN A 172 6.16 11.73 11.05
N ALA A 173 6.60 12.02 9.83
CA ALA A 173 6.77 13.40 9.35
C ALA A 173 5.43 14.16 9.20
N LEU A 174 4.32 13.42 9.03
CA LEU A 174 2.96 13.97 9.03
C LEU A 174 2.30 14.00 10.44
N GLY A 175 3.07 13.73 11.50
CA GLY A 175 2.61 13.80 12.88
C GLY A 175 1.78 12.60 13.35
N LEU A 176 1.82 11.46 12.62
CA LEU A 176 1.12 10.24 12.98
C LEU A 176 2.06 9.24 13.64
N ASN A 177 1.51 8.40 14.52
CA ASN A 177 2.24 7.22 14.96
C ASN A 177 2.41 6.23 13.81
N ALA A 178 3.50 5.46 13.81
CA ALA A 178 3.75 4.47 12.77
C ALA A 178 4.19 3.13 13.36
N ILE A 179 3.61 2.04 12.88
CA ILE A 179 3.91 0.67 13.27
C ILE A 179 4.26 -0.11 12.02
N GLY A 180 5.47 -0.67 11.99
CA GLY A 180 5.94 -1.47 10.86
C GLY A 180 6.31 -2.88 11.27
N VAL A 181 6.04 -3.85 10.39
CA VAL A 181 6.51 -5.23 10.53
C VAL A 181 7.44 -5.56 9.36
N GLU A 182 8.60 -6.08 9.67
CA GLU A 182 9.61 -6.53 8.69
C GLU A 182 10.39 -7.71 9.29
N GLN A 183 10.54 -8.79 8.52
CA GLN A 183 11.25 -9.99 8.98
C GLN A 183 12.78 -9.88 8.87
N SER A 184 13.28 -8.98 8.02
CA SER A 184 14.72 -8.78 7.82
C SER A 184 15.26 -7.78 8.86
N THR A 185 16.14 -8.25 9.76
CA THR A 185 16.79 -7.41 10.76
C THR A 185 17.52 -6.20 10.14
N GLY A 186 18.21 -6.40 9.00
CA GLY A 186 18.90 -5.31 8.31
C GLY A 186 17.94 -4.25 7.74
N ARG A 187 16.75 -4.65 7.24
CA ARG A 187 15.74 -3.68 6.82
C ARG A 187 15.10 -2.98 8.01
N CYS A 188 14.84 -3.68 9.12
CA CYS A 188 14.36 -3.07 10.36
C CYS A 188 15.30 -1.98 10.86
N GLN A 189 16.63 -2.23 10.84
CA GLN A 189 17.61 -1.24 11.24
C GLN A 189 17.58 0.01 10.34
N ARG A 190 17.47 -0.19 9.02
CA ARG A 190 17.33 0.91 8.06
C ARG A 190 16.03 1.68 8.27
N ALA A 191 14.92 0.99 8.52
CA ALA A 191 13.63 1.62 8.77
C ALA A 191 13.66 2.54 10.02
N ARG A 192 14.37 2.14 11.06
CA ARG A 192 14.54 2.95 12.29
C ARG A 192 15.39 4.20 12.09
N GLN A 193 16.23 4.21 11.07
CA GLN A 193 17.16 5.32 10.77
C GLN A 193 16.64 6.21 9.64
N LEU A 194 15.59 5.79 8.93
CA LEU A 194 15.07 6.55 7.79
C LEU A 194 14.38 7.82 8.27
N THR A 195 14.90 8.94 7.85
CA THR A 195 14.33 10.27 8.02
C THR A 195 14.06 10.89 6.65
N LEU A 196 13.10 11.80 6.59
CA LEU A 196 12.82 12.58 5.39
C LEU A 196 13.59 13.91 5.43
N GLU A 197 14.01 14.36 4.26
CA GLU A 197 14.62 15.69 4.11
C GLU A 197 13.54 16.78 4.16
N PRO A 198 13.88 17.99 4.63
CA PRO A 198 12.96 19.11 4.59
C PRO A 198 12.43 19.37 3.17
N GLY A 199 11.10 19.48 3.02
CA GLY A 199 10.45 19.76 1.73
C GLY A 199 10.14 18.53 0.86
N GLU A 200 10.35 17.32 1.34
CA GLU A 200 10.00 16.09 0.61
C GLU A 200 8.51 15.72 0.65
N LEU A 201 7.71 16.34 1.53
CA LEU A 201 6.26 16.10 1.70
C LEU A 201 5.40 17.14 1.01
#